data_959fa25cf342b363b893c867706111a9
#
_entry.id   959fa25cf342b363b893c867706111a9
#
_cell.length_a   1.000
_cell.length_b   1.000
_cell.length_c   1.000
_cell.angle_alpha   90.00
_cell.angle_beta   90.00
_cell.angle_gamma   90.00
#
_symmetry.space_group_name_H-M   'P 1'
#
loop_
_entity.id
_entity.type
_entity.pdbx_description
1 polymer ?
#
loop_
_entity_poly.entity_id
_entity_poly.type
_entity_poly.pdbx_seq_one_letter_code
_entity_poly.pdbx_strand_id
1 'polypeptide(L)'
;MADAVSNIARGNSTWRDHQDAWENLFAAEPVRQLKALHDQFQLRYCLTTNWTGLLDKAATLNVLRLSGLGFVASNLHARWEVDRGHGAVRRSDQIEAWLSHHSDQHDQWVVLDSEVRGPDVLNWPENLAAHTVSCCSDVGLTGFEAGAIRERFLQLQPSQKN
;
A
#
# COMPACT_ATOMS: atom_id res chain seq x y z
N MET A 1 0.55 -2.18 18.08
CA MET A 1 1.27 -1.61 16.92
C MET A 1 1.55 -0.10 17.06
N ALA A 2 0.58 0.73 17.44
CA ALA A 2 0.80 2.17 17.64
C ALA A 2 1.99 2.47 18.58
N ASP A 3 2.15 1.70 19.66
CA ASP A 3 3.23 1.85 20.61
C ASP A 3 4.61 1.51 20.04
N ALA A 4 4.72 0.46 19.22
CA ALA A 4 5.98 0.09 18.57
C ALA A 4 6.44 1.19 17.61
N VAL A 5 5.55 1.67 16.73
CA VAL A 5 5.85 2.76 15.79
C VAL A 5 6.21 4.05 16.54
N SER A 6 5.47 4.38 17.62
CA SER A 6 5.75 5.54 18.45
C SER A 6 7.11 5.47 19.15
N ASN A 7 7.50 4.30 19.65
CA ASN A 7 8.79 4.11 20.29
C ASN A 7 9.95 4.21 19.31
N ILE A 8 9.81 3.65 18.12
CA ILE A 8 10.81 3.79 17.05
C ILE A 8 10.94 5.27 16.64
N ALA A 9 9.83 5.96 16.43
CA ALA A 9 9.82 7.38 16.05
C ALA A 9 10.49 8.30 17.09
N ARG A 10 10.44 7.92 18.37
CA ARG A 10 11.10 8.64 19.47
C ARG A 10 12.56 8.22 19.69
N GLY A 11 13.07 7.24 18.94
CA GLY A 11 14.41 6.69 19.13
C GLY A 11 14.58 5.84 20.39
N ASN A 12 13.49 5.44 21.04
CA ASN A 12 13.52 4.64 22.27
C ASN A 12 13.72 3.13 22.01
N SER A 13 13.51 2.68 20.78
CA SER A 13 13.66 1.29 20.37
C SER A 13 13.93 1.19 18.88
N THR A 14 14.34 0.00 18.43
CA THR A 14 14.53 -0.32 17.02
C THR A 14 13.37 -1.21 16.52
N TRP A 15 13.24 -1.35 15.21
CA TRP A 15 12.25 -2.27 14.63
C TRP A 15 12.49 -3.73 15.09
N ARG A 16 13.73 -4.13 15.42
CA ARG A 16 14.08 -5.47 15.90
C ARG A 16 13.52 -5.78 17.28
N ASP A 17 13.31 -4.76 18.09
CA ASP A 17 12.80 -4.93 19.45
C ASP A 17 11.29 -5.22 19.49
N HIS A 18 10.64 -5.23 18.32
CA HIS A 18 9.18 -5.38 18.16
C HIS A 18 8.80 -6.49 17.18
N GLN A 19 9.59 -7.56 17.08
CA GLN A 19 9.32 -8.65 16.12
C GLN A 19 7.89 -9.19 16.22
N ASP A 20 7.42 -9.50 17.43
CA ASP A 20 6.07 -10.04 17.66
C ASP A 20 4.97 -9.08 17.15
N ALA A 21 5.21 -7.76 17.25
CA ALA A 21 4.28 -6.76 16.73
C ALA A 21 4.24 -6.77 15.20
N TRP A 22 5.35 -7.03 14.53
CA TRP A 22 5.42 -7.10 13.08
C TRP A 22 4.83 -8.40 12.55
N GLU A 23 5.04 -9.52 13.21
CA GLU A 23 4.44 -10.82 12.83
C GLU A 23 2.92 -10.78 12.88
N ASN A 24 2.35 -9.97 13.77
CA ASN A 24 0.92 -9.78 13.95
C ASN A 24 0.41 -8.46 13.34
N LEU A 25 1.15 -7.84 12.43
CA LEU A 25 0.82 -6.53 11.85
C LEU A 25 -0.46 -6.58 11.01
N PHE A 26 -0.65 -7.64 10.25
CA PHE A 26 -1.80 -7.83 9.37
C PHE A 26 -2.54 -9.12 9.73
N ALA A 27 -3.86 -9.06 9.70
CA ALA A 27 -4.67 -10.25 9.79
C ALA A 27 -4.43 -11.18 8.58
N ALA A 28 -4.61 -12.48 8.78
CA ALA A 28 -4.35 -13.48 7.74
C ALA A 28 -5.23 -13.29 6.48
N GLU A 29 -6.47 -12.84 6.65
CA GLU A 29 -7.42 -12.66 5.54
C GLU A 29 -6.97 -11.57 4.55
N PRO A 30 -6.67 -10.33 4.96
CA PRO A 30 -6.11 -9.31 4.07
C PRO A 30 -4.85 -9.76 3.32
N VAL A 31 -3.93 -10.44 4.00
CA VAL A 31 -2.71 -10.98 3.39
C VAL A 31 -3.04 -12.01 2.30
N ARG A 32 -3.99 -12.91 2.57
CA ARG A 32 -4.45 -13.93 1.62
C ARG A 32 -5.10 -13.30 0.39
N GLN A 33 -5.96 -12.31 0.57
CA GLN A 33 -6.64 -11.60 -0.52
C GLN A 33 -5.64 -10.86 -1.41
N LEU A 34 -4.70 -10.13 -0.80
CA LEU A 34 -3.65 -9.44 -1.54
C LEU A 34 -2.74 -10.42 -2.29
N LYS A 35 -2.42 -11.57 -1.68
CA LYS A 35 -1.62 -12.62 -2.33
C LYS A 35 -2.35 -13.20 -3.54
N ALA A 36 -3.65 -13.44 -3.45
CA ALA A 36 -4.44 -13.94 -4.57
C ALA A 36 -4.47 -12.96 -5.75
N LEU A 37 -4.60 -11.66 -5.48
CA LEU A 37 -4.47 -10.61 -6.50
C LEU A 37 -3.07 -10.58 -7.11
N HIS A 38 -2.03 -10.69 -6.28
CA HIS A 38 -0.65 -10.74 -6.78
C HIS A 38 -0.42 -11.92 -7.71
N ASP A 39 -0.88 -13.12 -7.33
CA ASP A 39 -0.69 -14.33 -8.15
C ASP A 39 -1.41 -14.24 -9.50
N GLN A 40 -2.55 -13.56 -9.52
CA GLN A 40 -3.34 -13.38 -10.75
C GLN A 40 -2.75 -12.32 -11.69
N PHE A 41 -2.27 -11.19 -11.15
CA PHE A 41 -1.91 -10.00 -11.94
C PHE A 41 -0.41 -9.66 -11.91
N GLN A 42 0.41 -10.40 -11.16
CA GLN A 42 1.85 -10.15 -11.00
C GLN A 42 2.16 -8.71 -10.59
N LEU A 43 1.48 -8.25 -9.54
CA LEU A 43 1.49 -6.86 -9.09
C LEU A 43 2.88 -6.37 -8.67
N ARG A 44 3.19 -5.12 -8.97
CA ARG A 44 4.28 -4.35 -8.37
C ARG A 44 3.71 -3.40 -7.31
N TYR A 45 4.50 -3.13 -6.28
CA TYR A 45 4.03 -2.40 -5.12
C TYR A 45 4.82 -1.12 -4.90
N CYS A 46 4.10 -0.04 -4.59
CA CYS A 46 4.63 1.19 -4.05
C CYS A 46 3.97 1.46 -2.69
N LEU A 47 4.76 1.82 -1.70
CA LEU A 47 4.27 2.01 -0.34
C LEU A 47 4.00 3.49 -0.06
N THR A 48 2.78 3.77 0.40
CA THR A 48 2.33 5.12 0.79
C THR A 48 2.22 5.28 2.31
N THR A 49 2.66 4.28 3.07
CA THR A 49 2.49 4.22 4.51
C THR A 49 3.44 5.15 5.28
N ASN A 50 2.98 5.68 6.41
CA ASN A 50 3.76 6.61 7.21
C ASN A 50 5.00 6.00 7.89
N TRP A 51 5.04 4.69 8.10
CA TRP A 51 6.19 4.07 8.76
C TRP A 51 7.41 3.88 7.85
N THR A 52 7.28 3.98 6.52
CA THR A 52 8.45 3.96 5.61
C THR A 52 9.41 5.12 5.86
N GLY A 53 8.96 6.24 6.40
CA GLY A 53 9.85 7.32 6.79
C GLY A 53 10.58 7.12 8.12
N LEU A 54 10.22 6.08 8.87
CA LEU A 54 10.86 5.70 10.13
C LEU A 54 11.82 4.53 9.95
N LEU A 55 11.68 3.80 8.85
CA LEU A 55 12.43 2.59 8.55
C LEU A 55 13.20 2.78 7.25
N ASP A 56 14.45 2.40 7.24
CA ASP A 56 15.20 2.27 6.00
C ASP A 56 14.64 1.12 5.12
N LYS A 57 15.12 1.03 3.88
CA LYS A 57 14.67 0.00 2.94
C LYS A 57 14.85 -1.41 3.47
N ALA A 58 15.98 -1.69 4.13
CA ALA A 58 16.28 -3.03 4.64
C ALA A 58 15.34 -3.42 5.77
N ALA A 59 15.08 -2.49 6.69
CA ALA A 59 14.12 -2.67 7.78
C ALA A 59 12.69 -2.84 7.24
N THR A 60 12.28 -2.02 6.27
CA THR A 60 10.98 -2.15 5.61
C THR A 60 10.78 -3.52 4.97
N LEU A 61 11.77 -4.02 4.21
CA LEU A 61 11.71 -5.35 3.61
C LEU A 61 11.60 -6.45 4.66
N ASN A 62 12.30 -6.33 5.79
CA ASN A 62 12.22 -7.29 6.88
C ASN A 62 10.86 -7.27 7.57
N VAL A 63 10.31 -6.10 7.84
CA VAL A 63 8.96 -5.96 8.41
C VAL A 63 7.91 -6.59 7.49
N LEU A 64 7.96 -6.34 6.18
CA LEU A 64 7.06 -6.96 5.21
C LEU A 64 7.17 -8.50 5.23
N ARG A 65 8.38 -9.05 5.33
CA ARG A 65 8.57 -10.51 5.41
C ARG A 65 8.00 -11.09 6.69
N LEU A 66 8.29 -10.47 7.83
CA LEU A 66 7.78 -10.90 9.14
C LEU A 66 6.25 -10.87 9.18
N SER A 67 5.64 -9.89 8.55
CA SER A 67 4.17 -9.73 8.51
C SER A 67 3.45 -10.56 7.44
N GLY A 68 4.12 -11.54 6.85
CA GLY A 68 3.52 -12.41 5.82
C GLY A 68 3.46 -11.79 4.42
N LEU A 69 3.98 -10.59 4.22
CA LEU A 69 4.01 -9.87 2.94
C LEU A 69 5.36 -10.03 2.19
N GLY A 70 5.99 -11.18 2.30
CA GLY A 70 7.25 -11.47 1.62
C GLY A 70 7.16 -11.33 0.09
N PHE A 71 6.01 -11.66 -0.51
CA PHE A 71 5.74 -11.45 -1.93
C PHE A 71 5.68 -9.95 -2.30
N VAL A 72 5.17 -9.08 -1.43
CA VAL A 72 5.23 -7.62 -1.60
C VAL A 72 6.68 -7.16 -1.56
N ALA A 73 7.44 -7.59 -0.53
CA ALA A 73 8.84 -7.24 -0.38
C ALA A 73 9.70 -7.61 -1.61
N SER A 74 9.37 -8.71 -2.27
CA SER A 74 10.08 -9.20 -3.47
C SER A 74 9.67 -8.49 -4.77
N ASN A 75 8.54 -7.78 -4.76
CA ASN A 75 7.95 -7.13 -5.93
C ASN A 75 7.72 -5.63 -5.74
N LEU A 76 8.53 -4.99 -4.89
CA LEU A 76 8.51 -3.55 -4.78
C LEU A 76 8.99 -2.90 -6.08
N HIS A 77 8.35 -1.80 -6.45
CA HIS A 77 8.82 -0.96 -7.55
C HIS A 77 10.22 -0.41 -7.25
N ALA A 78 10.98 -0.06 -8.28
CA ALA A 78 12.32 0.53 -8.08
C ALA A 78 12.28 1.81 -7.23
N ARG A 79 11.23 2.63 -7.44
CA ARG A 79 10.82 3.74 -6.58
C ARG A 79 9.69 3.27 -5.66
N TRP A 80 10.04 2.49 -4.66
CA TRP A 80 9.13 1.70 -3.81
C TRP A 80 8.35 2.52 -2.78
N GLU A 81 8.71 3.75 -2.54
CA GLU A 81 8.04 4.67 -1.62
C GLU A 81 7.62 5.95 -2.31
N VAL A 82 6.52 6.50 -1.85
CA VAL A 82 6.06 7.83 -2.26
C VAL A 82 6.81 8.88 -1.43
N ASP A 83 7.45 9.83 -2.11
CA ASP A 83 8.12 10.94 -1.43
C ASP A 83 7.09 11.77 -0.65
N ARG A 84 7.41 12.04 0.60
CA ARG A 84 6.50 12.74 1.51
C ARG A 84 6.52 14.25 1.34
N GLY A 85 7.50 14.77 0.62
CA GLY A 85 7.73 16.21 0.55
C GLY A 85 8.06 16.83 1.93
N HIS A 86 8.47 18.07 1.92
CA HIS A 86 8.64 18.85 3.13
C HIS A 86 7.38 19.72 3.33
N GLY A 87 6.58 19.40 4.35
CA GLY A 87 5.39 20.18 4.71
C GLY A 87 4.08 19.38 4.73
N ALA A 88 2.96 20.06 4.89
CA ALA A 88 1.62 19.48 4.93
C ALA A 88 1.10 19.19 3.50
N VAL A 89 1.81 18.34 2.77
CA VAL A 89 1.37 17.87 1.45
C VAL A 89 0.33 16.77 1.66
N ARG A 90 -0.79 16.86 0.96
CA ARG A 90 -1.85 15.85 1.03
C ARG A 90 -1.34 14.53 0.47
N ARG A 91 -1.83 13.41 1.00
CA ARG A 91 -1.48 12.09 0.49
C ARG A 91 -1.85 11.93 -1.00
N SER A 92 -2.98 12.48 -1.42
CA SER A 92 -3.39 12.51 -2.84
C SER A 92 -2.32 13.16 -3.71
N ASP A 93 -1.83 14.34 -3.33
CA ASP A 93 -0.83 15.09 -4.10
C ASP A 93 0.48 14.31 -4.22
N GLN A 94 0.88 13.62 -3.14
CA GLN A 94 2.06 12.75 -3.13
C GLN A 94 1.92 11.58 -4.08
N ILE A 95 0.75 10.91 -4.08
CA ILE A 95 0.46 9.77 -4.96
C ILE A 95 0.41 10.24 -6.42
N GLU A 96 -0.26 11.37 -6.72
CA GLU A 96 -0.32 11.92 -8.07
C GLU A 96 1.07 12.30 -8.60
N ALA A 97 1.88 12.96 -7.77
CA ALA A 97 3.26 13.28 -8.12
C ALA A 97 4.09 12.01 -8.42
N TRP A 98 3.93 10.97 -7.60
CA TRP A 98 4.61 9.70 -7.84
C TRP A 98 4.15 9.06 -9.16
N LEU A 99 2.85 8.97 -9.40
CA LEU A 99 2.27 8.41 -10.61
C LEU A 99 2.74 9.17 -11.86
N SER A 100 2.73 10.49 -11.82
CA SER A 100 3.14 11.33 -12.96
C SER A 100 4.61 11.13 -13.36
N HIS A 101 5.47 10.73 -12.43
CA HIS A 101 6.90 10.57 -12.68
C HIS A 101 7.34 9.11 -12.91
N HIS A 102 6.54 8.14 -12.49
CA HIS A 102 6.99 6.75 -12.39
C HIS A 102 6.03 5.72 -12.98
N SER A 103 4.83 6.10 -13.38
CA SER A 103 3.94 5.22 -14.11
C SER A 103 4.00 5.50 -15.61
N ASP A 104 4.00 4.45 -16.42
CA ASP A 104 3.77 4.58 -17.85
C ASP A 104 2.30 4.87 -18.14
N GLN A 105 2.01 5.52 -19.27
CA GLN A 105 0.62 5.84 -19.68
C GLN A 105 -0.28 4.59 -19.83
N HIS A 106 0.33 3.41 -19.94
CA HIS A 106 -0.36 2.14 -20.08
C HIS A 106 -0.37 1.31 -18.79
N ASP A 107 0.26 1.80 -17.73
CA ASP A 107 0.27 1.08 -16.45
C ASP A 107 -1.13 1.07 -15.85
N GLN A 108 -1.58 -0.12 -15.50
CA GLN A 108 -2.79 -0.30 -14.70
C GLN A 108 -2.41 -0.22 -13.22
N TRP A 109 -3.07 0.66 -12.50
CA TRP A 109 -2.79 0.87 -11.09
C TRP A 109 -4.04 1.00 -10.25
N VAL A 110 -3.93 0.66 -9.00
CA VAL A 110 -4.95 0.85 -7.97
C VAL A 110 -4.27 1.34 -6.71
N VAL A 111 -4.88 2.32 -6.07
CA VAL A 111 -4.50 2.73 -4.73
C VAL A 111 -5.33 1.94 -3.72
N LEU A 112 -4.66 1.27 -2.80
CA LEU A 112 -5.29 0.61 -1.68
C LEU A 112 -5.02 1.45 -0.42
N ASP A 113 -6.06 2.00 0.15
CA ASP A 113 -5.95 2.80 1.38
C ASP A 113 -6.97 2.33 2.41
N SER A 114 -6.70 2.61 3.68
CA SER A 114 -7.70 2.40 4.73
C SER A 114 -8.73 3.52 4.67
N GLU A 115 -9.97 3.24 5.09
CA GLU A 115 -10.97 4.28 5.31
C GLU A 115 -10.38 5.35 6.23
N VAL A 116 -10.05 6.48 5.63
CA VAL A 116 -9.58 7.64 6.38
C VAL A 116 -10.80 8.20 7.11
N ARG A 117 -10.72 8.20 8.43
CA ARG A 117 -11.67 8.94 9.27
C ARG A 117 -11.45 10.43 9.05
N GLY A 118 -12.02 10.98 7.97
CA GLY A 118 -11.88 12.41 7.72
C GLY A 118 -12.26 12.84 6.29
N PRO A 119 -12.39 14.13 6.05
CA PRO A 119 -12.84 14.71 4.78
C PRO A 119 -11.84 14.54 3.62
N ASP A 120 -10.64 13.99 3.87
CA ASP A 120 -9.58 13.98 2.86
C ASP A 120 -9.89 13.09 1.65
N VAL A 121 -10.47 11.90 1.84
CA VAL A 121 -10.79 11.00 0.71
C VAL A 121 -11.91 11.56 -0.17
N LEU A 122 -12.85 12.29 0.40
CA LEU A 122 -13.94 12.95 -0.35
C LEU A 122 -13.43 14.09 -1.25
N ASN A 123 -12.21 14.56 -1.02
CA ASN A 123 -11.58 15.65 -1.76
C ASN A 123 -10.44 15.18 -2.67
N TRP A 124 -10.30 13.88 -2.90
CA TRP A 124 -9.31 13.40 -3.85
C TRP A 124 -9.69 13.77 -5.28
N PRO A 125 -8.72 14.08 -6.15
CA PRO A 125 -8.99 14.26 -7.58
C PRO A 125 -9.76 13.07 -8.16
N GLU A 126 -10.70 13.34 -9.06
CA GLU A 126 -11.63 12.34 -9.61
C GLU A 126 -10.89 11.13 -10.22
N ASN A 127 -9.81 11.39 -10.96
CA ASN A 127 -8.95 10.36 -11.53
C ASN A 127 -8.35 9.44 -10.46
N LEU A 128 -7.88 10.01 -9.35
CA LEU A 128 -7.30 9.23 -8.25
C LEU A 128 -8.39 8.48 -7.48
N ALA A 129 -9.50 9.15 -7.16
CA ALA A 129 -10.63 8.54 -6.47
C ALA A 129 -11.20 7.34 -7.26
N ALA A 130 -11.31 7.46 -8.58
CA ALA A 130 -11.76 6.37 -9.45
C ALA A 130 -10.89 5.12 -9.41
N HIS A 131 -9.61 5.24 -9.06
CA HIS A 131 -8.66 4.13 -8.96
C HIS A 131 -8.35 3.74 -7.51
N THR A 132 -9.03 4.33 -6.54
CA THR A 132 -8.83 4.03 -5.11
C THR A 132 -9.85 3.02 -4.63
N VAL A 133 -9.38 2.04 -3.87
CA VAL A 133 -10.20 1.10 -3.13
C VAL A 133 -9.94 1.32 -1.64
N SER A 134 -10.97 1.76 -0.94
CA SER A 134 -10.91 1.98 0.50
C SER A 134 -11.24 0.70 1.26
N CYS A 135 -10.37 0.32 2.18
CA CYS A 135 -10.58 -0.80 3.08
C CYS A 135 -11.01 -0.29 4.47
N CYS A 136 -11.88 -1.02 5.13
CA CYS A 136 -12.19 -0.75 6.52
C CYS A 136 -10.91 -0.86 7.38
N SER A 137 -10.64 0.15 8.21
CA SER A 137 -9.41 0.22 9.02
C SER A 137 -9.27 -0.93 10.02
N ASP A 138 -10.39 -1.50 10.47
CA ASP A 138 -10.40 -2.55 11.48
C ASP A 138 -10.33 -3.95 10.87
N VAL A 139 -10.73 -4.11 9.61
CA VAL A 139 -10.82 -5.41 8.93
C VAL A 139 -9.77 -5.55 7.83
N GLY A 140 -9.40 -4.45 7.18
CA GLY A 140 -8.48 -4.44 6.04
C GLY A 140 -9.11 -4.92 4.74
N LEU A 141 -8.30 -5.47 3.85
CA LEU A 141 -8.72 -5.97 2.54
C LEU A 141 -9.53 -7.25 2.67
N THR A 142 -10.82 -7.19 2.35
CA THR A 142 -11.72 -8.34 2.32
C THR A 142 -11.90 -8.88 0.89
N GLY A 143 -12.67 -9.98 0.76
CA GLY A 143 -13.05 -10.51 -0.55
C GLY A 143 -13.87 -9.54 -1.40
N PHE A 144 -14.59 -8.60 -0.78
CA PHE A 144 -15.36 -7.58 -1.49
C PHE A 144 -14.45 -6.57 -2.19
N GLU A 145 -13.53 -5.96 -1.46
CA GLU A 145 -12.57 -5.01 -2.05
C GLU A 145 -11.62 -5.70 -3.04
N ALA A 146 -11.19 -6.92 -2.74
CA ALA A 146 -10.38 -7.71 -3.66
C ALA A 146 -11.13 -8.02 -4.96
N GLY A 147 -12.44 -8.25 -4.89
CA GLY A 147 -13.31 -8.37 -6.06
C GLY A 147 -13.34 -7.09 -6.90
N ALA A 148 -13.53 -5.94 -6.27
CA ALA A 148 -13.52 -4.65 -6.95
C ALA A 148 -12.18 -4.34 -7.63
N ILE A 149 -11.04 -4.68 -6.99
CA ILE A 149 -9.71 -4.55 -7.58
C ILE A 149 -9.56 -5.46 -8.80
N ARG A 150 -10.00 -6.71 -8.68
CA ARG A 150 -9.94 -7.70 -9.79
C ARG A 150 -10.73 -7.22 -11.01
N GLU A 151 -11.95 -6.75 -10.80
CA GLU A 151 -12.79 -6.23 -11.87
C GLU A 151 -12.12 -5.06 -12.60
N ARG A 152 -11.51 -4.14 -11.88
CA ARG A 152 -10.78 -3.01 -12.48
C ARG A 152 -9.62 -3.47 -13.36
N PHE A 153 -8.79 -4.38 -12.88
CA PHE A 153 -7.69 -4.90 -13.68
C PHE A 153 -8.16 -5.69 -14.90
N LEU A 154 -9.30 -6.39 -14.82
CA LEU A 154 -9.86 -7.12 -15.96
C LEU A 154 -10.48 -6.18 -17.00
N GLN A 155 -11.14 -5.10 -16.58
CA GLN A 155 -11.73 -4.11 -17.49
C GLN A 155 -10.67 -3.32 -18.28
N LEU A 156 -9.49 -3.14 -17.69
CA LEU A 156 -8.39 -2.40 -18.30
C LEU A 156 -7.50 -3.29 -19.21
N GLN A 157 -7.69 -4.61 -19.20
CA GLN A 157 -6.97 -5.47 -20.15
C GLN A 157 -7.50 -5.18 -21.56
N PRO A 158 -6.64 -4.82 -22.53
CA PRO A 158 -7.08 -4.66 -23.91
C PRO A 158 -7.72 -5.96 -24.35
N SER A 159 -8.98 -5.90 -24.85
CA SER A 159 -9.64 -7.05 -25.42
C SER A 159 -8.73 -7.66 -26.48
N GLN A 160 -8.18 -8.84 -26.21
CA GLN A 160 -7.47 -9.62 -27.23
C GLN A 160 -8.52 -9.93 -28.31
N LYS A 161 -8.56 -9.07 -29.32
CA LYS A 161 -9.29 -9.40 -30.56
C LYS A 161 -8.52 -10.54 -31.24
N ASN A 162 -9.10 -11.73 -31.16
CA ASN A 162 -8.75 -12.84 -32.03
C ASN A 162 -8.95 -12.47 -33.51
#